data_bdb377d33abbf9f2548f20a7af4891b6
#
_entry.id   bdb377d33abbf9f2548f20a7af4891b6
#
_cell.length_a   1.000
_cell.length_b   1.000
_cell.length_c   1.000
_cell.angle_alpha   90.00
_cell.angle_beta   90.00
_cell.angle_gamma   90.00
#
_symmetry.space_group_name_H-M   'P 1'
#
loop_
_entity.id
_entity.type
_entity.pdbx_description
1 polymer ?
#
loop_
_entity_poly.entity_id
_entity_poly.type
_entity_poly.pdbx_seq_one_letter_code
_entity_poly.pdbx_strand_id
1 'polypeptide(L)'
;MKLFVSCIPYDEGKSGISVYVREVVRELCRQGHELTLLCEAARPEAAPYQTTPVGRGVLDPPPAIIHAPRWTRRPVLSMLWHLLFLPFWIRRHRRDFDGFVICAANRRVCAWYPLPTTATVHDLANFHVPGKYSRMRMFYLAHVLPHFAKKAQRLVAVSGATKADMVKFWKCREGDVTVLYNGLAGDRQQAYNSKIPAPSNNEPRTAILYISRIEHPGKNHVRLIEAYGRLPRAVAEAHPLVIAGADWKDAEAVHAAAAASPHAAFIRFTGFVPAGEMEKLWGEAGFYVFPSLFEGFGLSLVEAMARGIPCACSNNGSLGEIAGDAAITFDPESVGEIAAALERLLGEPEPERAVRIARGREWIMRFSWADHAAGLVKLLEGAA
;
A
#
# COMPACT_ATOMS: atom_id res chain seq x y z
N MET A 1 0.77 18.51 -19.41
CA MET A 1 -0.15 17.56 -20.09
C MET A 1 -1.53 17.65 -19.47
N LYS A 2 -2.56 17.37 -20.27
CA LYS A 2 -3.94 17.15 -19.80
C LYS A 2 -4.18 15.65 -19.60
N LEU A 3 -4.33 15.21 -18.37
CA LEU A 3 -4.40 13.79 -18.05
C LEU A 3 -5.80 13.39 -17.54
N PHE A 4 -6.33 12.33 -18.11
CA PHE A 4 -7.48 11.64 -17.58
C PHE A 4 -7.02 10.56 -16.60
N VAL A 5 -7.50 10.58 -15.34
CA VAL A 5 -7.01 9.69 -14.29
C VAL A 5 -8.17 8.87 -13.72
N SER A 6 -8.12 7.54 -13.85
CA SER A 6 -9.08 6.66 -13.19
C SER A 6 -8.66 6.43 -11.74
N CYS A 7 -9.40 7.03 -10.83
CA CYS A 7 -9.25 6.90 -9.38
C CYS A 7 -10.05 5.72 -8.80
N ILE A 8 -10.65 4.88 -9.63
CA ILE A 8 -11.44 3.72 -9.18
C ILE A 8 -10.50 2.51 -9.00
N PRO A 9 -10.51 1.83 -7.85
CA PRO A 9 -11.33 2.05 -6.67
C PRO A 9 -10.62 2.92 -5.61
N TYR A 10 -11.20 4.06 -5.30
CA TYR A 10 -10.78 4.90 -4.18
C TYR A 10 -11.75 4.69 -3.00
N ASP A 11 -11.24 4.38 -1.81
CA ASP A 11 -12.00 4.04 -0.61
C ASP A 11 -11.78 5.02 0.56
N GLU A 12 -11.60 6.29 0.25
CA GLU A 12 -11.46 7.38 1.23
C GLU A 12 -10.22 7.23 2.15
N GLY A 13 -9.17 6.62 1.64
CA GLY A 13 -7.92 6.47 2.40
C GLY A 13 -7.83 5.21 3.27
N LYS A 14 -8.82 4.32 3.19
CA LYS A 14 -8.87 3.08 4.00
C LYS A 14 -7.93 1.97 3.49
N SER A 15 -7.37 2.12 2.30
CA SER A 15 -6.45 1.14 1.70
C SER A 15 -5.18 1.78 1.14
N GLY A 16 -4.13 0.97 0.97
CA GLY A 16 -2.89 1.40 0.31
C GLY A 16 -3.11 1.90 -1.13
N ILE A 17 -4.13 1.38 -1.84
CA ILE A 17 -4.51 1.87 -3.17
C ILE A 17 -5.05 3.30 -3.09
N SER A 18 -5.83 3.62 -2.06
CA SER A 18 -6.32 4.99 -1.87
C SER A 18 -5.21 5.96 -1.51
N VAL A 19 -4.22 5.53 -0.72
CA VAL A 19 -3.01 6.33 -0.49
C VAL A 19 -2.29 6.60 -1.81
N TYR A 20 -2.09 5.55 -2.62
CA TYR A 20 -1.49 5.66 -3.95
C TYR A 20 -2.21 6.69 -4.83
N VAL A 21 -3.54 6.55 -4.99
CA VAL A 21 -4.35 7.46 -5.81
C VAL A 21 -4.18 8.91 -5.35
N ARG A 22 -4.29 9.15 -4.04
CA ARG A 22 -4.16 10.50 -3.47
C ARG A 22 -2.80 11.11 -3.73
N GLU A 23 -1.72 10.37 -3.50
CA GLU A 23 -0.36 10.88 -3.66
C GLU A 23 0.00 11.08 -5.13
N VAL A 24 -0.40 10.18 -6.03
CA VAL A 24 -0.20 10.34 -7.49
C VAL A 24 -0.95 11.57 -8.01
N VAL A 25 -2.22 11.75 -7.65
CA VAL A 25 -2.99 12.93 -8.04
C VAL A 25 -2.33 14.21 -7.54
N ARG A 26 -1.91 14.23 -6.26
CA ARG A 26 -1.21 15.37 -5.66
C ARG A 26 0.05 15.74 -6.44
N GLU A 27 0.92 14.75 -6.71
CA GLU A 27 2.20 15.02 -7.35
C GLU A 27 2.05 15.40 -8.83
N LEU A 28 1.12 14.81 -9.56
CA LEU A 28 0.82 15.21 -10.93
C LEU A 28 0.32 16.69 -10.99
N CYS A 29 -0.54 17.10 -10.06
CA CYS A 29 -0.94 18.51 -9.95
C CYS A 29 0.26 19.42 -9.60
N ARG A 30 1.11 19.02 -8.64
CA ARG A 30 2.32 19.80 -8.25
C ARG A 30 3.32 19.95 -9.40
N GLN A 31 3.37 18.98 -10.30
CA GLN A 31 4.19 19.01 -11.52
C GLN A 31 3.56 19.83 -12.66
N GLY A 32 2.42 20.50 -12.40
CA GLY A 32 1.77 21.39 -13.35
C GLY A 32 0.92 20.69 -14.41
N HIS A 33 0.48 19.46 -14.16
CA HIS A 33 -0.43 18.76 -15.08
C HIS A 33 -1.89 19.10 -14.76
N GLU A 34 -2.69 19.28 -15.81
CA GLU A 34 -4.14 19.49 -15.71
C GLU A 34 -4.84 18.12 -15.61
N LEU A 35 -5.56 17.87 -14.54
CA LEU A 35 -6.16 16.58 -14.27
C LEU A 35 -7.68 16.59 -14.39
N THR A 36 -8.22 15.53 -15.02
CA THR A 36 -9.63 15.15 -14.92
C THR A 36 -9.73 13.79 -14.25
N LEU A 37 -10.33 13.75 -13.07
CA LEU A 37 -10.42 12.56 -12.24
C LEU A 37 -11.73 11.82 -12.47
N LEU A 38 -11.67 10.52 -12.77
CA LEU A 38 -12.82 9.63 -12.77
C LEU A 38 -12.97 8.99 -11.38
N CYS A 39 -14.03 9.35 -10.68
CA CYS A 39 -14.36 8.85 -9.34
C CYS A 39 -15.64 8.00 -9.35
N GLU A 40 -15.83 7.18 -8.31
CA GLU A 40 -17.09 6.44 -8.14
C GLU A 40 -18.28 7.38 -7.86
N ALA A 41 -19.49 6.92 -8.20
CA ALA A 41 -20.72 7.71 -8.19
C ALA A 41 -21.30 8.01 -6.80
N ALA A 42 -20.49 8.19 -5.78
CA ALA A 42 -21.04 8.40 -4.46
C ALA A 42 -20.16 9.17 -3.51
N ARG A 43 -20.49 10.36 -3.27
CA ARG A 43 -20.06 11.28 -2.24
C ARG A 43 -19.14 12.38 -2.79
N PRO A 44 -19.67 13.60 -2.93
CA PRO A 44 -18.86 14.79 -3.28
C PRO A 44 -17.71 15.05 -2.30
N GLU A 45 -17.85 14.55 -1.07
CA GLU A 45 -16.90 14.74 0.04
C GLU A 45 -15.67 13.81 -0.04
N ALA A 46 -15.71 12.77 -0.88
CA ALA A 46 -14.68 11.75 -0.97
C ALA A 46 -13.74 11.89 -2.17
N ALA A 47 -13.52 13.10 -2.64
CA ALA A 47 -12.54 13.32 -3.71
C ALA A 47 -11.10 13.13 -3.18
N PRO A 48 -10.20 12.46 -3.94
CA PRO A 48 -8.86 12.12 -3.49
C PRO A 48 -8.00 13.28 -2.97
N TYR A 49 -8.38 14.52 -3.26
CA TYR A 49 -7.65 15.72 -2.86
C TYR A 49 -8.28 16.50 -1.71
N GLN A 50 -9.54 16.19 -1.30
CA GLN A 50 -10.26 16.93 -0.24
C GLN A 50 -9.99 16.39 1.16
N THR A 51 -9.38 15.23 1.30
CA THR A 51 -9.18 14.56 2.59
C THR A 51 -7.80 14.84 3.20
N THR A 52 -7.38 16.10 3.30
CA THR A 52 -6.22 16.46 4.14
C THR A 52 -6.66 17.27 5.34
N PRO A 53 -6.74 16.66 6.55
CA PRO A 53 -7.00 17.41 7.79
C PRO A 53 -5.81 18.22 8.28
N VAL A 54 -4.67 18.22 7.60
CA VAL A 54 -3.47 18.94 8.07
C VAL A 54 -2.86 19.77 6.94
N GLY A 55 -3.25 21.02 6.89
CA GLY A 55 -2.45 22.19 6.58
C GLY A 55 -1.51 22.19 5.39
N ARG A 56 -1.89 21.71 4.18
CA ARG A 56 -1.08 21.95 2.98
C ARG A 56 -1.95 22.09 1.74
N GLY A 57 -2.03 23.33 1.29
CA GLY A 57 -2.29 23.80 -0.05
C GLY A 57 -3.48 23.17 -0.76
N VAL A 58 -4.53 23.95 -0.91
CA VAL A 58 -5.52 23.73 -1.97
C VAL A 58 -4.73 23.55 -3.27
N LEU A 59 -4.98 22.44 -3.99
CA LEU A 59 -4.43 22.27 -5.32
C LEU A 59 -5.00 23.39 -6.21
N ASP A 60 -4.15 24.19 -6.82
CA ASP A 60 -4.54 25.31 -7.64
C ASP A 60 -3.95 25.16 -9.05
N PRO A 61 -4.77 24.99 -10.08
CA PRO A 61 -6.22 24.80 -10.01
C PRO A 61 -6.64 23.41 -9.50
N PRO A 62 -7.83 23.30 -8.89
CA PRO A 62 -8.33 21.98 -8.46
C PRO A 62 -8.65 21.12 -9.67
N PRO A 63 -8.38 19.80 -9.63
CA PRO A 63 -8.70 18.91 -10.73
C PRO A 63 -10.19 18.84 -11.02
N ALA A 64 -10.56 18.72 -12.29
CA ALA A 64 -11.94 18.46 -12.69
C ALA A 64 -12.36 17.05 -12.24
N ILE A 65 -13.61 16.86 -11.83
CA ILE A 65 -14.11 15.55 -11.40
C ILE A 65 -15.25 15.11 -12.30
N ILE A 66 -15.16 13.87 -12.76
CA ILE A 66 -16.22 13.16 -13.46
C ILE A 66 -16.63 11.96 -12.61
N HIS A 67 -17.91 11.81 -12.36
CA HIS A 67 -18.43 10.67 -11.63
C HIS A 67 -18.89 9.58 -12.58
N ALA A 68 -18.52 8.34 -12.29
CA ALA A 68 -19.10 7.17 -12.95
C ALA A 68 -20.62 7.13 -12.70
N PRO A 69 -21.43 6.56 -13.62
CA PRO A 69 -22.87 6.52 -13.45
C PRO A 69 -23.32 5.83 -12.15
N ARG A 70 -24.39 6.32 -11.51
CA ARG A 70 -24.87 5.80 -10.20
C ARG A 70 -25.15 4.29 -10.19
N TRP A 71 -25.57 3.71 -11.32
CA TRP A 71 -25.81 2.27 -11.43
C TRP A 71 -24.52 1.43 -11.35
N THR A 72 -23.32 2.03 -11.51
CA THR A 72 -22.04 1.35 -11.38
C THR A 72 -21.58 1.14 -9.93
N ARG A 73 -22.41 1.46 -8.93
CA ARG A 73 -22.10 1.22 -7.50
C ARG A 73 -21.87 -0.27 -7.17
N ARG A 74 -22.47 -1.18 -7.95
CA ARG A 74 -22.24 -2.62 -7.80
C ARG A 74 -20.89 -2.98 -8.44
N PRO A 75 -19.99 -3.70 -7.74
CA PRO A 75 -18.62 -3.96 -8.21
C PRO A 75 -18.55 -4.58 -9.61
N VAL A 76 -19.45 -5.51 -9.93
CA VAL A 76 -19.51 -6.16 -11.26
C VAL A 76 -19.94 -5.15 -12.34
N LEU A 77 -20.96 -4.34 -12.07
CA LEU A 77 -21.43 -3.32 -13.02
C LEU A 77 -20.37 -2.23 -13.23
N SER A 78 -19.66 -1.82 -12.16
CA SER A 78 -18.52 -0.92 -12.26
C SER A 78 -17.41 -1.50 -13.17
N MET A 79 -17.12 -2.79 -12.99
CA MET A 79 -16.10 -3.48 -13.79
C MET A 79 -16.52 -3.53 -15.28
N LEU A 80 -17.76 -3.91 -15.58
CA LEU A 80 -18.29 -3.98 -16.96
C LEU A 80 -18.33 -2.60 -17.61
N TRP A 81 -18.76 -1.59 -16.86
CA TRP A 81 -18.78 -0.22 -17.36
C TRP A 81 -17.37 0.29 -17.70
N HIS A 82 -16.44 0.07 -16.80
CA HIS A 82 -15.03 0.47 -17.00
C HIS A 82 -14.41 -0.28 -18.18
N LEU A 83 -14.72 -1.57 -18.31
CA LEU A 83 -14.21 -2.41 -19.39
C LEU A 83 -14.76 -2.00 -20.76
N LEU A 84 -16.09 -1.84 -20.87
CA LEU A 84 -16.77 -1.77 -22.15
C LEU A 84 -17.17 -0.35 -22.55
N PHE A 85 -17.65 0.47 -21.61
CA PHE A 85 -18.24 1.79 -21.93
C PHE A 85 -17.26 2.94 -21.79
N LEU A 86 -16.38 2.89 -20.80
CA LEU A 86 -15.39 3.93 -20.57
C LEU A 86 -14.48 4.19 -21.82
N PRO A 87 -14.01 3.16 -22.56
CA PRO A 87 -13.24 3.40 -23.78
C PRO A 87 -13.95 4.23 -24.84
N PHE A 88 -15.27 4.04 -25.01
CA PHE A 88 -16.05 4.85 -25.95
C PHE A 88 -16.19 6.29 -25.50
N TRP A 89 -16.39 6.49 -24.18
CA TRP A 89 -16.43 7.83 -23.62
C TRP A 89 -15.09 8.56 -23.81
N ILE A 90 -13.97 7.90 -23.49
CA ILE A 90 -12.63 8.47 -23.71
C ILE A 90 -12.40 8.77 -25.19
N ARG A 91 -12.78 7.88 -26.12
CA ARG A 91 -12.64 8.08 -27.57
C ARG A 91 -13.37 9.34 -28.04
N ARG A 92 -14.58 9.59 -27.49
CA ARG A 92 -15.36 10.79 -27.85
C ARG A 92 -14.66 12.07 -27.38
N HIS A 93 -13.97 12.02 -26.25
CA HIS A 93 -13.27 13.15 -25.62
C HIS A 93 -11.76 13.11 -25.83
N ARG A 94 -11.27 12.33 -26.79
CA ARG A 94 -9.83 12.09 -26.98
C ARG A 94 -9.00 13.34 -27.29
N ARG A 95 -9.64 14.42 -27.75
CA ARG A 95 -8.98 15.70 -28.04
C ARG A 95 -8.77 16.57 -26.80
N ASP A 96 -9.42 16.20 -25.70
CA ASP A 96 -9.39 16.94 -24.44
C ASP A 96 -8.23 16.47 -23.55
N PHE A 97 -7.59 15.32 -23.88
CA PHE A 97 -6.58 14.67 -23.06
C PHE A 97 -5.38 14.21 -23.87
N ASP A 98 -4.20 14.35 -23.28
CA ASP A 98 -2.93 13.87 -23.82
C ASP A 98 -2.62 12.43 -23.40
N GLY A 99 -3.16 11.97 -22.27
CA GLY A 99 -2.90 10.64 -21.73
C GLY A 99 -3.95 10.16 -20.72
N PHE A 100 -3.93 8.83 -20.48
CA PHE A 100 -4.80 8.17 -19.53
C PHE A 100 -3.99 7.40 -18.49
N VAL A 101 -4.26 7.66 -17.21
CA VAL A 101 -3.62 6.97 -16.07
C VAL A 101 -4.64 6.08 -15.37
N ILE A 102 -4.38 4.77 -15.36
CA ILE A 102 -5.15 3.80 -14.58
C ILE A 102 -4.40 3.51 -13.29
N CYS A 103 -4.93 4.00 -12.17
CA CYS A 103 -4.28 3.87 -10.87
C CYS A 103 -4.30 2.44 -10.29
N ALA A 104 -5.18 1.55 -10.75
CA ALA A 104 -5.30 0.18 -10.22
C ALA A 104 -5.75 -0.83 -11.29
N ALA A 105 -4.84 -1.19 -12.20
CA ALA A 105 -5.10 -2.12 -13.29
C ALA A 105 -5.35 -3.56 -12.81
N ASN A 106 -4.90 -3.94 -11.60
CA ASN A 106 -5.28 -5.20 -10.94
C ASN A 106 -6.75 -5.23 -10.46
N ARG A 107 -7.49 -4.14 -10.67
CA ARG A 107 -8.91 -4.01 -10.30
C ARG A 107 -9.80 -3.60 -11.47
N ARG A 108 -9.34 -2.66 -12.31
CA ARG A 108 -10.09 -2.07 -13.42
C ARG A 108 -9.22 -1.95 -14.66
N VAL A 109 -9.75 -2.39 -15.79
CA VAL A 109 -9.09 -2.33 -17.10
C VAL A 109 -10.11 -1.95 -18.16
N CYS A 110 -9.64 -1.51 -19.32
CA CYS A 110 -10.45 -1.22 -20.50
C CYS A 110 -10.28 -2.32 -21.56
N ALA A 111 -11.31 -2.58 -22.35
CA ALA A 111 -11.23 -3.55 -23.46
C ALA A 111 -10.24 -3.08 -24.55
N TRP A 112 -10.05 -1.78 -24.69
CA TRP A 112 -9.10 -1.10 -25.56
C TRP A 112 -8.82 0.31 -25.03
N TYR A 113 -7.71 0.93 -25.46
CA TYR A 113 -7.21 2.18 -24.91
C TYR A 113 -7.09 3.22 -26.02
N PRO A 114 -7.98 4.23 -26.07
CA PRO A 114 -8.01 5.24 -27.14
C PRO A 114 -7.00 6.38 -26.97
N LEU A 115 -6.25 6.41 -25.86
CA LEU A 115 -5.19 7.36 -25.54
C LEU A 115 -3.93 6.62 -25.14
N PRO A 116 -2.73 7.23 -25.23
CA PRO A 116 -1.55 6.76 -24.51
C PRO A 116 -1.91 6.48 -23.05
N THR A 117 -1.64 5.25 -22.59
CA THR A 117 -2.14 4.79 -21.29
C THR A 117 -1.05 4.13 -20.47
N THR A 118 -0.91 4.57 -19.21
CA THR A 118 -0.20 3.85 -18.17
C THR A 118 -1.18 3.10 -17.26
N ALA A 119 -0.87 1.85 -16.93
CA ALA A 119 -1.73 0.99 -16.13
C ALA A 119 -0.95 0.37 -14.97
N THR A 120 -1.21 0.84 -13.74
CA THR A 120 -0.47 0.43 -12.54
C THR A 120 -1.07 -0.80 -11.90
N VAL A 121 -0.20 -1.78 -11.62
CA VAL A 121 -0.51 -3.03 -10.90
C VAL A 121 0.14 -2.97 -9.52
N HIS A 122 -0.68 -3.12 -8.47
CA HIS A 122 -0.21 -3.03 -7.08
C HIS A 122 0.32 -4.35 -6.55
N ASP A 123 -0.41 -5.43 -6.77
CA ASP A 123 -0.05 -6.77 -6.31
C ASP A 123 -0.73 -7.84 -7.14
N LEU A 124 -0.19 -9.04 -7.04
CA LEU A 124 -0.81 -10.29 -7.48
C LEU A 124 -0.92 -11.29 -6.32
N ALA A 125 -1.21 -10.79 -5.12
CA ALA A 125 -1.35 -11.58 -3.89
C ALA A 125 -2.34 -12.77 -4.00
N ASN A 126 -3.27 -12.70 -4.95
CA ASN A 126 -4.20 -13.79 -5.26
C ASN A 126 -3.53 -15.07 -5.75
N PHE A 127 -2.30 -15.01 -6.25
CA PHE A 127 -1.53 -16.19 -6.66
C PHE A 127 -0.66 -16.76 -5.53
N HIS A 128 -0.44 -15.99 -4.47
CA HIS A 128 0.43 -16.36 -3.35
C HIS A 128 -0.34 -16.76 -2.09
N VAL A 129 -1.58 -16.25 -1.92
CA VAL A 129 -2.39 -16.53 -0.73
C VAL A 129 -3.55 -17.46 -1.10
N PRO A 130 -3.48 -18.76 -0.76
CA PRO A 130 -4.54 -19.72 -1.05
C PRO A 130 -5.88 -19.31 -0.43
N GLY A 131 -6.98 -19.59 -1.13
CA GLY A 131 -8.33 -19.33 -0.60
C GLY A 131 -8.75 -17.87 -0.52
N LYS A 132 -7.92 -16.93 -0.99
CA LYS A 132 -8.24 -15.49 -0.95
C LYS A 132 -9.51 -15.14 -1.73
N TYR A 133 -9.74 -15.81 -2.87
CA TYR A 133 -10.89 -15.54 -3.76
C TYR A 133 -11.56 -16.82 -4.24
N SER A 134 -12.84 -16.72 -4.66
CA SER A 134 -13.58 -17.81 -5.29
C SER A 134 -12.93 -18.24 -6.63
N ARG A 135 -13.20 -19.49 -7.05
CA ARG A 135 -12.65 -20.06 -8.30
C ARG A 135 -12.97 -19.21 -9.53
N MET A 136 -14.20 -18.68 -9.63
CA MET A 136 -14.62 -17.82 -10.73
C MET A 136 -13.84 -16.50 -10.74
N ARG A 137 -13.65 -15.89 -9.57
CA ARG A 137 -12.83 -14.68 -9.43
C ARG A 137 -11.37 -14.93 -9.76
N MET A 138 -10.82 -16.08 -9.37
CA MET A 138 -9.46 -16.47 -9.73
C MET A 138 -9.30 -16.64 -11.24
N PHE A 139 -10.27 -17.26 -11.93
CA PHE A 139 -10.27 -17.34 -13.38
C PHE A 139 -10.23 -15.97 -14.05
N TYR A 140 -11.07 -15.04 -13.57
CA TYR A 140 -11.06 -13.65 -14.06
C TYR A 140 -9.70 -12.99 -13.86
N LEU A 141 -9.11 -13.08 -12.66
CA LEU A 141 -7.84 -12.46 -12.32
C LEU A 141 -6.63 -13.09 -13.04
N ALA A 142 -6.72 -14.37 -13.36
CA ALA A 142 -5.64 -15.10 -14.02
C ALA A 142 -5.65 -14.98 -15.55
N HIS A 143 -6.82 -14.84 -16.17
CA HIS A 143 -6.96 -14.93 -17.62
C HIS A 143 -7.60 -13.69 -18.27
N VAL A 144 -8.70 -13.18 -17.71
CA VAL A 144 -9.45 -12.09 -18.32
C VAL A 144 -8.78 -10.75 -18.08
N LEU A 145 -8.49 -10.44 -16.84
CA LEU A 145 -7.89 -9.16 -16.45
C LEU A 145 -6.53 -8.92 -17.13
N PRO A 146 -5.58 -9.90 -17.13
CA PRO A 146 -4.29 -9.73 -17.80
C PRO A 146 -4.40 -9.53 -19.31
N HIS A 147 -5.37 -10.20 -19.95
CA HIS A 147 -5.62 -10.04 -21.40
C HIS A 147 -5.89 -8.58 -21.76
N PHE A 148 -6.72 -7.90 -20.96
CA PHE A 148 -7.05 -6.50 -21.20
C PHE A 148 -5.99 -5.54 -20.67
N ALA A 149 -5.37 -5.83 -19.51
CA ALA A 149 -4.31 -4.99 -18.96
C ALA A 149 -3.12 -4.85 -19.93
N LYS A 150 -2.72 -5.95 -20.57
CA LYS A 150 -1.62 -5.99 -21.55
C LYS A 150 -1.87 -5.21 -22.84
N LYS A 151 -3.10 -4.75 -23.09
CA LYS A 151 -3.42 -3.85 -24.21
C LYS A 151 -3.10 -2.39 -23.89
N ALA A 152 -2.85 -2.04 -22.62
CA ALA A 152 -2.33 -0.72 -22.27
C ALA A 152 -0.89 -0.58 -22.83
N GLN A 153 -0.54 0.62 -23.32
CA GLN A 153 0.75 0.85 -23.94
C GLN A 153 1.92 0.70 -22.96
N ARG A 154 1.69 1.00 -21.68
CA ARG A 154 2.70 0.92 -20.63
C ARG A 154 2.13 0.31 -19.36
N LEU A 155 2.72 -0.79 -18.92
CA LEU A 155 2.41 -1.41 -17.65
C LEU A 155 3.39 -0.94 -16.58
N VAL A 156 2.86 -0.63 -15.40
CA VAL A 156 3.65 -0.18 -14.25
C VAL A 156 3.45 -1.17 -13.10
N ALA A 157 4.55 -1.63 -12.53
CA ALA A 157 4.57 -2.41 -11.30
C ALA A 157 5.10 -1.51 -10.16
N VAL A 158 4.52 -1.60 -8.97
CA VAL A 158 4.94 -0.80 -7.81
C VAL A 158 6.18 -1.34 -7.11
N SER A 159 6.66 -2.52 -7.51
CA SER A 159 7.89 -3.16 -7.01
C SER A 159 8.45 -4.15 -8.04
N GLY A 160 9.71 -4.55 -7.85
CA GLY A 160 10.34 -5.63 -8.63
C GLY A 160 9.62 -6.96 -8.44
N ALA A 161 9.18 -7.26 -7.22
CA ALA A 161 8.39 -8.45 -6.91
C ALA A 161 7.07 -8.47 -7.71
N THR A 162 6.34 -7.35 -7.76
CA THR A 162 5.11 -7.24 -8.57
C THR A 162 5.42 -7.39 -10.07
N LYS A 163 6.52 -6.83 -10.57
CA LYS A 163 6.98 -7.03 -11.96
C LYS A 163 7.26 -8.50 -12.24
N ALA A 164 8.00 -9.18 -11.36
CA ALA A 164 8.29 -10.60 -11.49
C ALA A 164 7.02 -11.45 -11.57
N ASP A 165 6.03 -11.13 -10.73
CA ASP A 165 4.72 -11.79 -10.77
C ASP A 165 3.95 -11.53 -12.07
N MET A 166 3.98 -10.30 -12.58
CA MET A 166 3.36 -9.97 -13.88
C MET A 166 4.00 -10.77 -15.02
N VAL A 167 5.32 -10.92 -15.01
CA VAL A 167 6.03 -11.79 -15.97
C VAL A 167 5.63 -13.24 -15.78
N LYS A 168 5.64 -13.75 -14.55
CA LYS A 168 5.37 -15.13 -14.20
C LYS A 168 3.91 -15.54 -14.47
N PHE A 169 2.94 -14.80 -13.93
CA PHE A 169 1.53 -15.20 -13.92
C PHE A 169 0.73 -14.59 -15.08
N TRP A 170 1.01 -13.34 -15.43
CA TRP A 170 0.33 -12.67 -16.53
C TRP A 170 1.02 -12.87 -17.87
N LYS A 171 2.22 -13.49 -17.88
CA LYS A 171 3.02 -13.72 -19.10
C LYS A 171 3.28 -12.39 -19.84
N CYS A 172 3.56 -11.33 -19.10
CA CYS A 172 4.07 -10.09 -19.67
C CYS A 172 5.52 -10.29 -20.14
N ARG A 173 5.94 -9.59 -21.20
CA ARG A 173 7.37 -9.50 -21.51
C ARG A 173 8.03 -8.57 -20.48
N GLU A 174 9.23 -8.89 -20.05
CA GLU A 174 9.93 -8.13 -19.02
C GLU A 174 10.11 -6.63 -19.37
N GLY A 175 10.40 -6.34 -20.65
CA GLY A 175 10.55 -4.99 -21.16
C GLY A 175 9.26 -4.18 -21.24
N ASP A 176 8.08 -4.83 -21.18
CA ASP A 176 6.78 -4.14 -21.23
C ASP A 176 6.34 -3.61 -19.85
N VAL A 177 7.04 -4.00 -18.78
CA VAL A 177 6.70 -3.63 -17.40
C VAL A 177 7.79 -2.77 -16.80
N THR A 178 7.45 -1.53 -16.47
CA THR A 178 8.34 -0.60 -15.76
C THR A 178 8.05 -0.63 -14.26
N VAL A 179 9.10 -0.70 -13.45
CA VAL A 179 8.97 -0.56 -12.00
C VAL A 179 9.00 0.93 -11.65
N LEU A 180 7.94 1.41 -11.03
CA LEU A 180 7.89 2.73 -10.40
C LEU A 180 7.50 2.52 -8.94
N TYR A 181 8.46 2.68 -8.04
CA TYR A 181 8.21 2.49 -6.61
C TYR A 181 7.23 3.53 -6.07
N ASN A 182 6.38 3.11 -5.13
CA ASN A 182 5.59 4.05 -4.35
C ASN A 182 6.50 4.92 -3.50
N GLY A 183 6.00 6.07 -3.07
CA GLY A 183 6.75 7.01 -2.25
C GLY A 183 6.36 6.97 -0.77
N LEU A 184 7.13 7.68 0.03
CA LEU A 184 6.76 8.05 1.38
C LEU A 184 5.72 9.18 1.32
N ALA A 185 4.62 9.07 2.08
CA ALA A 185 3.61 10.11 2.16
C ALA A 185 4.16 11.38 2.85
N GLY A 186 3.87 12.54 2.28
CA GLY A 186 4.34 13.84 2.80
C GLY A 186 5.64 14.34 2.18
N ASP A 187 6.21 15.40 2.77
CA ASP A 187 7.50 15.94 2.35
C ASP A 187 8.63 15.07 2.90
N ARG A 188 9.43 14.47 2.01
CA ARG A 188 10.56 13.59 2.37
C ARG A 188 11.56 14.30 3.28
N GLN A 189 11.89 15.55 2.97
CA GLN A 189 12.85 16.33 3.76
C GLN A 189 12.29 16.57 5.16
N GLN A 190 10.99 16.76 5.29
CA GLN A 190 10.32 16.92 6.57
C GLN A 190 10.22 15.60 7.33
N ALA A 191 9.95 14.47 6.65
CA ALA A 191 9.96 13.14 7.26
C ALA A 191 11.38 12.74 7.73
N TYR A 192 12.40 13.06 6.93
CA TYR A 192 13.81 12.85 7.28
C TYR A 192 14.26 13.74 8.45
N ASN A 193 13.84 15.02 8.47
CA ASN A 193 14.19 16.00 9.49
C ASN A 193 13.26 15.97 10.70
N SER A 194 12.09 15.34 10.59
CA SER A 194 11.20 15.22 11.74
C SER A 194 11.87 14.31 12.77
N LYS A 195 12.34 14.92 13.84
CA LYS A 195 12.50 14.16 15.09
C LYS A 195 11.14 13.51 15.33
N ILE A 196 11.11 12.20 15.50
CA ILE A 196 9.91 11.51 15.92
C ILE A 196 9.33 12.33 17.08
N PRO A 197 8.06 12.78 17.04
CA PRO A 197 7.50 13.50 18.17
C PRO A 197 7.82 12.74 19.44
N ALA A 198 8.40 13.41 20.44
CA ALA A 198 8.56 12.78 21.73
C ALA A 198 7.20 12.20 22.16
N PRO A 199 7.15 11.04 22.82
CA PRO A 199 5.90 10.52 23.36
C PRO A 199 5.23 11.67 24.14
N SER A 200 3.93 11.87 23.92
CA SER A 200 3.16 12.97 24.54
C SER A 200 3.26 12.95 26.07
N ASN A 201 3.72 11.87 26.66
CA ASN A 201 3.71 11.61 28.11
C ASN A 201 5.10 11.28 28.69
N ASN A 202 6.22 11.54 28.00
CA ASN A 202 7.55 11.09 28.43
C ASN A 202 7.68 9.59 28.69
N GLU A 203 6.72 8.77 28.28
CA GLU A 203 6.78 7.33 28.43
C GLU A 203 7.72 6.70 27.38
N PRO A 204 8.49 5.67 27.73
CA PRO A 204 9.34 5.00 26.76
C PRO A 204 8.50 4.32 25.68
N ARG A 205 8.96 4.41 24.43
CA ARG A 205 8.36 3.73 23.28
C ARG A 205 8.69 2.25 23.39
N THR A 206 7.72 1.45 23.74
CA THR A 206 7.94 0.02 23.99
C THR A 206 7.10 -0.89 23.13
N ALA A 207 5.98 -0.40 22.57
CA ALA A 207 5.05 -1.25 21.86
C ALA A 207 5.65 -1.82 20.55
N ILE A 208 5.36 -3.09 20.28
CA ILE A 208 5.53 -3.72 18.98
C ILE A 208 4.28 -3.43 18.18
N LEU A 209 4.40 -2.62 17.13
CA LEU A 209 3.28 -2.17 16.31
C LEU A 209 3.17 -2.98 15.01
N TYR A 210 1.95 -3.38 14.65
CA TYR A 210 1.59 -3.89 13.35
C TYR A 210 0.35 -3.18 12.82
N ILE A 211 0.46 -2.55 11.65
CA ILE A 211 -0.64 -1.82 11.01
C ILE A 211 -1.09 -2.56 9.76
N SER A 212 -2.30 -3.13 9.81
CA SER A 212 -2.96 -3.73 8.66
C SER A 212 -4.43 -4.00 8.96
N ARG A 213 -5.26 -4.19 7.94
CA ARG A 213 -6.59 -4.79 8.15
C ARG A 213 -6.44 -6.15 8.81
N ILE A 214 -7.30 -6.47 9.75
CA ILE A 214 -7.31 -7.76 10.40
C ILE A 214 -7.95 -8.78 9.46
N GLU A 215 -7.11 -9.44 8.68
CA GLU A 215 -7.48 -10.38 7.61
C GLU A 215 -6.67 -11.67 7.75
N HIS A 216 -7.34 -12.81 7.75
CA HIS A 216 -6.67 -14.12 7.78
C HIS A 216 -6.86 -14.84 6.42
N PRO A 217 -5.87 -15.59 5.91
CA PRO A 217 -4.50 -15.75 6.43
C PRO A 217 -3.51 -14.69 5.92
N GLY A 218 -3.87 -13.87 4.94
CA GLY A 218 -2.96 -13.05 4.13
C GLY A 218 -2.07 -12.09 4.93
N LYS A 219 -2.61 -11.47 5.97
CA LYS A 219 -1.87 -10.55 6.84
C LYS A 219 -1.11 -11.24 7.97
N ASN A 220 -1.28 -12.55 8.13
CA ASN A 220 -0.48 -13.43 8.97
C ASN A 220 -0.46 -13.10 10.48
N HIS A 221 -1.54 -12.50 10.97
CA HIS A 221 -1.69 -12.13 12.39
C HIS A 221 -1.58 -13.33 13.33
N VAL A 222 -2.16 -14.48 12.92
CA VAL A 222 -2.17 -15.70 13.78
C VAL A 222 -0.75 -16.14 14.08
N ARG A 223 0.11 -16.30 13.04
CA ARG A 223 1.52 -16.69 13.28
C ARG A 223 2.31 -15.63 14.05
N LEU A 224 2.01 -14.34 13.85
CA LEU A 224 2.61 -13.28 14.68
C LEU A 224 2.24 -13.43 16.14
N ILE A 225 0.97 -13.68 16.46
CA ILE A 225 0.48 -13.87 17.81
C ILE A 225 1.10 -15.13 18.45
N GLU A 226 1.20 -16.23 17.68
CA GLU A 226 1.87 -17.45 18.12
C GLU A 226 3.37 -17.21 18.41
N ALA A 227 4.06 -16.47 17.55
CA ALA A 227 5.47 -16.11 17.73
C ALA A 227 5.67 -15.19 18.96
N TYR A 228 4.79 -14.20 19.13
CA TYR A 228 4.78 -13.33 20.31
C TYR A 228 4.54 -14.13 21.60
N GLY A 229 3.68 -15.15 21.54
CA GLY A 229 3.43 -16.07 22.67
C GLY A 229 4.64 -16.90 23.10
N ARG A 230 5.69 -16.99 22.28
CA ARG A 230 6.95 -17.69 22.60
C ARG A 230 7.95 -16.80 23.34
N LEU A 231 7.77 -15.49 23.35
CA LEU A 231 8.65 -14.57 24.08
C LEU A 231 8.57 -14.83 25.60
N PRO A 232 9.64 -14.59 26.36
CA PRO A 232 9.55 -14.58 27.81
C PRO A 232 8.48 -13.59 28.31
N ARG A 233 7.71 -13.98 29.33
CA ARG A 233 6.62 -13.15 29.86
C ARG A 233 7.05 -11.72 30.21
N ALA A 234 8.20 -11.56 30.84
CA ALA A 234 8.74 -10.25 31.19
C ALA A 234 9.02 -9.37 29.96
N VAL A 235 9.44 -9.98 28.84
CA VAL A 235 9.63 -9.28 27.56
C VAL A 235 8.28 -8.87 26.94
N ALA A 236 7.30 -9.76 26.96
CA ALA A 236 5.95 -9.46 26.44
C ALA A 236 5.26 -8.35 27.24
N GLU A 237 5.43 -8.34 28.56
CA GLU A 237 4.92 -7.29 29.45
C GLU A 237 5.58 -5.93 29.20
N ALA A 238 6.91 -5.91 28.99
CA ALA A 238 7.65 -4.70 28.65
C ALA A 238 7.35 -4.17 27.24
N HIS A 239 6.97 -5.08 26.31
CA HIS A 239 6.76 -4.78 24.90
C HIS A 239 5.41 -5.29 24.41
N PRO A 240 4.28 -4.62 24.72
CA PRO A 240 2.96 -5.05 24.30
C PRO A 240 2.83 -5.05 22.77
N LEU A 241 2.10 -6.06 22.24
CA LEU A 241 1.79 -6.17 20.82
C LEU A 241 0.53 -5.35 20.52
N VAL A 242 0.66 -4.34 19.67
CA VAL A 242 -0.44 -3.48 19.22
C VAL A 242 -0.75 -3.78 17.77
N ILE A 243 -1.95 -4.28 17.50
CA ILE A 243 -2.46 -4.59 16.17
C ILE A 243 -3.49 -3.53 15.79
N ALA A 244 -3.17 -2.73 14.78
CA ALA A 244 -3.97 -1.60 14.35
C ALA A 244 -4.61 -1.83 12.98
N GLY A 245 -5.95 -1.78 12.93
CA GLY A 245 -6.73 -1.92 11.71
C GLY A 245 -8.13 -2.45 11.96
N ALA A 246 -9.03 -2.20 11.01
CA ALA A 246 -10.39 -2.71 11.07
C ALA A 246 -10.45 -4.22 10.81
N ASP A 247 -11.39 -4.87 11.43
CA ASP A 247 -11.75 -6.25 11.14
C ASP A 247 -12.18 -6.40 9.68
N TRP A 248 -11.70 -7.46 9.07
CA TRP A 248 -12.01 -7.82 7.70
C TRP A 248 -12.30 -9.32 7.61
N LYS A 249 -12.01 -9.93 6.50
CA LYS A 249 -12.30 -11.35 6.24
C LYS A 249 -11.59 -12.26 7.27
N ASP A 250 -12.34 -13.16 7.88
CA ASP A 250 -11.87 -14.19 8.84
C ASP A 250 -11.11 -13.60 10.05
N ALA A 251 -11.47 -12.38 10.50
CA ALA A 251 -10.87 -11.71 11.65
C ALA A 251 -11.11 -12.48 12.97
N GLU A 252 -12.18 -13.24 13.06
CA GLU A 252 -12.53 -14.06 14.25
C GLU A 252 -11.41 -15.05 14.60
N ALA A 253 -10.74 -15.62 13.58
CA ALA A 253 -9.60 -16.51 13.79
C ALA A 253 -8.42 -15.79 14.46
N VAL A 254 -8.21 -14.51 14.14
CA VAL A 254 -7.16 -13.69 14.72
C VAL A 254 -7.47 -13.35 16.19
N HIS A 255 -8.71 -12.95 16.47
CA HIS A 255 -9.15 -12.66 17.84
C HIS A 255 -9.12 -13.91 18.71
N ALA A 256 -9.51 -15.07 18.19
CA ALA A 256 -9.42 -16.35 18.89
C ALA A 256 -7.96 -16.72 19.23
N ALA A 257 -7.04 -16.54 18.28
CA ALA A 257 -5.61 -16.78 18.51
C ALA A 257 -5.05 -15.85 19.60
N ALA A 258 -5.45 -14.57 19.61
CA ALA A 258 -5.03 -13.63 20.64
C ALA A 258 -5.57 -14.00 22.03
N ALA A 259 -6.84 -14.40 22.13
CA ALA A 259 -7.45 -14.83 23.38
C ALA A 259 -6.81 -16.10 23.94
N ALA A 260 -6.35 -17.02 23.08
CA ALA A 260 -5.67 -18.25 23.46
C ALA A 260 -4.16 -18.08 23.75
N SER A 261 -3.59 -16.91 23.46
CA SER A 261 -2.16 -16.64 23.67
C SER A 261 -1.80 -16.62 25.16
N PRO A 262 -0.65 -17.19 25.57
CA PRO A 262 -0.16 -17.05 26.96
C PRO A 262 0.09 -15.59 27.36
N HIS A 263 0.16 -14.69 26.38
CA HIS A 263 0.37 -13.25 26.54
C HIS A 263 -0.86 -12.42 26.14
N ALA A 264 -2.07 -13.00 26.19
CA ALA A 264 -3.32 -12.34 25.80
C ALA A 264 -3.50 -10.95 26.46
N ALA A 265 -3.09 -10.80 27.73
CA ALA A 265 -3.18 -9.53 28.46
C ALA A 265 -2.33 -8.40 27.87
N PHE A 266 -1.33 -8.72 27.05
CA PHE A 266 -0.40 -7.76 26.44
C PHE A 266 -0.63 -7.59 24.94
N ILE A 267 -1.74 -8.14 24.39
CA ILE A 267 -2.15 -7.97 22.99
C ILE A 267 -3.33 -6.99 22.92
N ARG A 268 -3.15 -5.90 22.19
CA ARG A 268 -4.18 -4.87 22.04
C ARG A 268 -4.58 -4.70 20.58
N PHE A 269 -5.88 -4.70 20.30
CA PHE A 269 -6.46 -4.32 19.02
C PHE A 269 -7.01 -2.90 19.11
N THR A 270 -6.67 -2.04 18.16
CA THR A 270 -7.15 -0.65 18.16
C THR A 270 -8.42 -0.47 17.33
N GLY A 271 -8.75 -1.43 16.47
CA GLY A 271 -9.70 -1.20 15.39
C GLY A 271 -9.16 -0.23 14.33
N PHE A 272 -10.05 0.34 13.55
CA PHE A 272 -9.69 1.38 12.56
C PHE A 272 -9.18 2.64 13.24
N VAL A 273 -7.98 3.08 12.86
CA VAL A 273 -7.36 4.31 13.36
C VAL A 273 -7.50 5.42 12.33
N PRO A 274 -8.23 6.50 12.63
CA PRO A 274 -8.31 7.66 11.74
C PRO A 274 -6.93 8.31 11.52
N ALA A 275 -6.76 8.95 10.37
CA ALA A 275 -5.48 9.59 10.01
C ALA A 275 -4.97 10.60 11.07
N GLY A 276 -5.88 11.32 11.74
CA GLY A 276 -5.53 12.27 12.80
C GLY A 276 -4.99 11.62 14.09
N GLU A 277 -5.30 10.34 14.32
CA GLU A 277 -4.84 9.59 15.50
C GLU A 277 -3.62 8.69 15.20
N MET A 278 -3.28 8.53 13.93
CA MET A 278 -2.20 7.66 13.48
C MET A 278 -0.84 8.11 14.04
N GLU A 279 -0.60 9.42 14.14
CA GLU A 279 0.66 9.95 14.69
C GLU A 279 0.83 9.61 16.19
N LYS A 280 -0.26 9.57 16.94
CA LYS A 280 -0.23 9.10 18.34
C LYS A 280 0.18 7.62 18.41
N LEU A 281 -0.39 6.79 17.55
CA LEU A 281 -0.07 5.37 17.48
C LEU A 281 1.41 5.14 17.11
N TRP A 282 1.93 5.88 16.14
CA TRP A 282 3.36 5.86 15.81
C TRP A 282 4.24 6.35 16.97
N GLY A 283 3.73 7.27 17.79
CA GLY A 283 4.40 7.76 19.00
C GLY A 283 4.57 6.70 20.09
N GLU A 284 3.69 5.70 20.19
CA GLU A 284 3.75 4.58 21.12
C GLU A 284 4.73 3.48 20.66
N ALA A 285 5.00 3.41 19.33
CA ALA A 285 5.76 2.33 18.72
C ALA A 285 7.26 2.44 19.02
N GLY A 286 7.81 1.47 19.75
CA GLY A 286 9.24 1.26 19.89
C GLY A 286 9.80 0.37 18.77
N PHE A 287 8.96 -0.50 18.23
CA PHE A 287 9.30 -1.49 17.22
C PHE A 287 8.16 -1.65 16.21
N TYR A 288 8.48 -2.03 14.99
CA TYR A 288 7.49 -2.32 13.94
C TYR A 288 7.69 -3.72 13.38
N VAL A 289 6.61 -4.48 13.25
CA VAL A 289 6.65 -5.82 12.64
C VAL A 289 5.67 -5.92 11.48
N PHE A 290 6.09 -6.55 10.37
CA PHE A 290 5.25 -6.70 9.19
C PHE A 290 5.27 -8.15 8.66
N PRO A 291 4.46 -9.06 9.21
CA PRO A 291 4.54 -10.49 8.96
C PRO A 291 3.74 -10.97 7.75
N SER A 292 3.15 -10.10 6.94
CA SER A 292 2.29 -10.47 5.81
C SER A 292 2.90 -11.55 4.93
N LEU A 293 2.09 -12.51 4.49
CA LEU A 293 2.51 -13.56 3.57
C LEU A 293 2.90 -13.02 2.21
N PHE A 294 2.26 -11.95 1.78
CA PHE A 294 2.56 -11.29 0.51
C PHE A 294 2.06 -9.84 0.50
N GLU A 295 2.90 -8.93 0.03
CA GLU A 295 2.58 -7.52 -0.22
C GLU A 295 3.10 -7.07 -1.58
N GLY A 296 2.43 -6.08 -2.17
CA GLY A 296 2.91 -5.46 -3.42
C GLY A 296 3.95 -4.38 -3.21
N PHE A 297 3.97 -3.73 -2.02
CA PHE A 297 4.97 -2.70 -1.68
C PHE A 297 5.29 -2.67 -0.18
N GLY A 298 4.33 -2.34 0.68
CA GLY A 298 4.57 -2.22 2.12
C GLY A 298 4.73 -0.76 2.59
N LEU A 299 3.75 0.10 2.29
CA LEU A 299 3.79 1.53 2.66
C LEU A 299 4.09 1.76 4.13
N SER A 300 3.44 1.01 5.05
CA SER A 300 3.65 1.16 6.48
C SER A 300 5.05 0.75 6.97
N LEU A 301 5.76 -0.13 6.24
CA LEU A 301 7.15 -0.42 6.52
C LEU A 301 8.04 0.80 6.23
N VAL A 302 7.83 1.44 5.07
CA VAL A 302 8.55 2.67 4.69
C VAL A 302 8.24 3.80 5.68
N GLU A 303 6.99 3.91 6.13
CA GLU A 303 6.56 4.88 7.14
C GLU A 303 7.24 4.66 8.50
N ALA A 304 7.38 3.40 8.95
CA ALA A 304 8.08 3.04 10.17
C ALA A 304 9.58 3.38 10.09
N MET A 305 10.22 2.99 8.97
CA MET A 305 11.64 3.29 8.73
C MET A 305 11.91 4.81 8.68
N ALA A 306 11.02 5.59 8.06
CA ALA A 306 11.10 7.05 8.02
C ALA A 306 11.08 7.67 9.42
N ARG A 307 10.29 7.08 10.32
CA ARG A 307 10.18 7.50 11.72
C ARG A 307 11.34 7.00 12.58
N GLY A 308 12.31 6.25 12.00
CA GLY A 308 13.41 5.65 12.73
C GLY A 308 12.96 4.60 13.74
N ILE A 309 11.87 3.89 13.44
CA ILE A 309 11.43 2.76 14.23
C ILE A 309 12.14 1.51 13.73
N PRO A 310 12.82 0.75 14.59
CA PRO A 310 13.43 -0.52 14.21
C PRO A 310 12.37 -1.50 13.68
N CYS A 311 12.66 -2.14 12.54
CA CYS A 311 11.68 -2.96 11.82
C CYS A 311 12.12 -4.42 11.69
N ALA A 312 11.13 -5.32 11.76
CA ALA A 312 11.24 -6.70 11.28
C ALA A 312 10.10 -6.97 10.29
N CYS A 313 10.38 -7.67 9.19
CA CYS A 313 9.36 -7.96 8.20
C CYS A 313 9.56 -9.30 7.49
N SER A 314 8.49 -9.77 6.85
CA SER A 314 8.54 -10.91 5.94
C SER A 314 9.57 -10.69 4.82
N ASN A 315 10.25 -11.75 4.41
CA ASN A 315 11.13 -11.76 3.22
C ASN A 315 10.35 -12.04 1.92
N ASN A 316 9.05 -12.32 1.98
CA ASN A 316 8.21 -12.65 0.83
C ASN A 316 7.64 -11.41 0.12
N GLY A 317 7.35 -11.57 -1.17
CA GLY A 317 6.81 -10.52 -2.00
C GLY A 317 7.77 -9.34 -2.12
N SER A 318 7.26 -8.13 -1.96
CA SER A 318 8.07 -6.92 -2.04
C SER A 318 8.76 -6.55 -0.73
N LEU A 319 8.36 -7.13 0.43
CA LEU A 319 8.80 -6.63 1.72
C LEU A 319 10.31 -6.73 1.91
N GLY A 320 10.94 -7.84 1.49
CA GLY A 320 12.40 -7.99 1.52
C GLY A 320 13.12 -6.97 0.62
N GLU A 321 12.58 -6.71 -0.58
CA GLU A 321 13.08 -5.70 -1.52
C GLU A 321 12.97 -4.28 -0.94
N ILE A 322 11.83 -3.95 -0.33
CA ILE A 322 11.56 -2.62 0.23
C ILE A 322 12.33 -2.41 1.54
N ALA A 323 12.53 -3.44 2.34
CA ALA A 323 13.31 -3.39 3.57
C ALA A 323 14.80 -3.18 3.31
N GLY A 324 15.34 -3.78 2.24
CA GLY A 324 16.77 -3.86 2.03
C GLY A 324 17.46 -4.45 3.28
N ASP A 325 18.65 -3.93 3.60
CA ASP A 325 19.40 -4.32 4.79
C ASP A 325 19.02 -3.54 6.06
N ALA A 326 17.93 -2.76 5.99
CA ALA A 326 17.53 -1.85 7.07
C ALA A 326 16.51 -2.46 8.03
N ALA A 327 15.94 -3.63 7.72
CA ALA A 327 15.06 -4.38 8.61
C ALA A 327 15.57 -5.81 8.82
N ILE A 328 15.16 -6.43 9.91
CA ILE A 328 15.34 -7.86 10.12
C ILE A 328 14.30 -8.59 9.29
N THR A 329 14.73 -9.50 8.40
CA THR A 329 13.81 -10.29 7.59
C THR A 329 13.67 -11.70 8.10
N PHE A 330 12.49 -12.31 7.88
CA PHE A 330 12.14 -13.67 8.30
C PHE A 330 11.22 -14.34 7.29
N ASP A 331 11.19 -15.67 7.28
CA ASP A 331 10.18 -16.46 6.59
C ASP A 331 8.82 -16.31 7.32
N PRO A 332 7.79 -15.71 6.68
CA PRO A 332 6.49 -15.50 7.31
C PRO A 332 5.71 -16.80 7.56
N GLU A 333 6.10 -17.92 6.96
CA GLU A 333 5.49 -19.22 7.21
C GLU A 333 6.05 -19.92 8.44
N SER A 334 7.20 -19.46 8.95
CA SER A 334 7.89 -20.00 10.12
C SER A 334 7.62 -19.20 11.39
N VAL A 335 6.77 -19.70 12.28
CA VAL A 335 6.55 -19.11 13.61
C VAL A 335 7.85 -18.97 14.39
N GLY A 336 8.78 -19.93 14.22
CA GLY A 336 10.10 -19.91 14.87
C GLY A 336 10.96 -18.74 14.39
N GLU A 337 11.01 -18.49 13.08
CA GLU A 337 11.77 -17.36 12.54
C GLU A 337 11.15 -16.01 12.90
N ILE A 338 9.82 -15.91 12.92
CA ILE A 338 9.14 -14.70 13.39
C ILE A 338 9.51 -14.43 14.86
N ALA A 339 9.50 -15.46 15.74
CA ALA A 339 9.87 -15.31 17.14
C ALA A 339 11.34 -14.90 17.30
N ALA A 340 12.26 -15.57 16.60
CA ALA A 340 13.68 -15.22 16.61
C ALA A 340 13.95 -13.79 16.11
N ALA A 341 13.20 -13.35 15.09
CA ALA A 341 13.30 -11.98 14.59
C ALA A 341 12.79 -10.96 15.62
N LEU A 342 11.71 -11.26 16.34
CA LEU A 342 11.22 -10.43 17.46
C LEU A 342 12.26 -10.37 18.59
N GLU A 343 12.81 -11.50 19.03
CA GLU A 343 13.84 -11.54 20.07
C GLU A 343 15.06 -10.73 19.68
N ARG A 344 15.54 -10.90 18.43
CA ARG A 344 16.67 -10.13 17.89
C ARG A 344 16.35 -8.64 17.84
N LEU A 345 15.17 -8.25 17.38
CA LEU A 345 14.75 -6.85 17.26
C LEU A 345 14.71 -6.16 18.64
N LEU A 346 14.14 -6.86 19.64
CA LEU A 346 13.98 -6.35 21.00
C LEU A 346 15.30 -6.32 21.77
N GLY A 347 16.17 -7.31 21.58
CA GLY A 347 17.46 -7.46 22.24
C GLY A 347 18.63 -6.76 21.53
N GLU A 348 18.38 -6.06 20.40
CA GLU A 348 19.46 -5.42 19.64
C GLU A 348 20.14 -4.31 20.45
N PRO A 349 21.48 -4.33 20.60
CA PRO A 349 22.23 -3.28 21.28
C PRO A 349 22.02 -1.91 20.64
N GLU A 350 21.97 -0.85 21.47
CA GLU A 350 21.69 0.51 20.99
C GLU A 350 22.61 1.00 19.86
N PRO A 351 23.93 0.74 19.87
CA PRO A 351 24.80 1.15 18.76
C PRO A 351 24.43 0.48 17.42
N GLU A 352 24.07 -0.81 17.43
CA GLU A 352 23.68 -1.55 16.23
C GLU A 352 22.31 -1.08 15.73
N ARG A 353 21.39 -0.85 16.66
CA ARG A 353 20.05 -0.29 16.39
C ARG A 353 20.15 1.08 15.74
N ALA A 354 20.99 1.98 16.26
CA ALA A 354 21.21 3.30 15.71
C ALA A 354 21.74 3.24 14.27
N VAL A 355 22.68 2.34 13.98
CA VAL A 355 23.22 2.11 12.63
C VAL A 355 22.11 1.60 11.70
N ARG A 356 21.29 0.66 12.14
CA ARG A 356 20.15 0.14 11.36
C ARG A 356 19.14 1.23 11.04
N ILE A 357 18.77 2.04 12.02
CA ILE A 357 17.86 3.18 11.84
C ILE A 357 18.42 4.18 10.83
N ALA A 358 19.68 4.56 10.96
CA ALA A 358 20.33 5.49 10.03
C ALA A 358 20.31 4.95 8.60
N ARG A 359 20.69 3.68 8.42
CA ARG A 359 20.63 2.99 7.13
C ARG A 359 19.21 2.96 6.56
N GLY A 360 18.20 2.69 7.41
CA GLY A 360 16.81 2.69 6.98
C GLY A 360 16.34 4.04 6.48
N ARG A 361 16.67 5.10 7.17
CA ARG A 361 16.35 6.47 6.76
C ARG A 361 16.99 6.86 5.43
N GLU A 362 18.23 6.47 5.20
CA GLU A 362 18.93 6.69 3.93
C GLU A 362 18.30 5.85 2.81
N TRP A 363 18.02 4.57 3.08
CA TRP A 363 17.46 3.64 2.12
C TRP A 363 16.12 4.08 1.56
N ILE A 364 15.21 4.59 2.40
CA ILE A 364 13.87 5.01 1.98
C ILE A 364 13.86 6.27 1.12
N MET A 365 14.96 7.03 1.04
CA MET A 365 15.05 8.22 0.21
C MET A 365 14.89 7.93 -1.30
N ARG A 366 15.03 6.68 -1.71
CA ARG A 366 14.74 6.22 -3.08
C ARG A 366 13.26 6.13 -3.42
N PHE A 367 12.38 6.08 -2.40
CA PHE A 367 10.94 5.91 -2.58
C PHE A 367 10.24 7.26 -2.64
N SER A 368 9.81 7.68 -3.83
CA SER A 368 9.35 9.02 -4.15
C SER A 368 8.05 9.04 -4.93
N TRP A 369 7.06 9.67 -4.39
CA TRP A 369 5.85 9.96 -5.14
C TRP A 369 6.10 10.93 -6.30
N ALA A 370 7.00 11.91 -6.13
CA ALA A 370 7.36 12.84 -7.20
C ALA A 370 8.02 12.11 -8.38
N ASP A 371 8.98 11.20 -8.09
CA ASP A 371 9.64 10.40 -9.14
C ASP A 371 8.68 9.39 -9.76
N HIS A 372 7.77 8.82 -8.96
CA HIS A 372 6.71 7.95 -9.46
C HIS A 372 5.82 8.70 -10.47
N ALA A 373 5.31 9.87 -10.10
CA ALA A 373 4.46 10.67 -10.97
C ALA A 373 5.18 11.12 -12.23
N ALA A 374 6.42 11.60 -12.11
CA ALA A 374 7.26 11.95 -13.26
C ALA A 374 7.52 10.73 -14.19
N GLY A 375 7.72 9.55 -13.59
CA GLY A 375 7.86 8.30 -14.34
C GLY A 375 6.60 7.94 -15.13
N LEU A 376 5.40 8.12 -14.56
CA LEU A 376 4.13 7.93 -15.29
C LEU A 376 4.03 8.85 -16.51
N VAL A 377 4.36 10.13 -16.34
CA VAL A 377 4.33 11.13 -17.40
C VAL A 377 5.32 10.78 -18.52
N LYS A 378 6.57 10.46 -18.16
CA LYS A 378 7.60 10.04 -19.13
C LYS A 378 7.17 8.81 -19.94
N LEU A 379 6.49 7.86 -19.31
CA LEU A 379 5.97 6.69 -20.02
C LEU A 379 4.85 7.03 -20.99
N LEU A 380 4.00 8.03 -20.67
CA LEU A 380 2.96 8.53 -21.59
C LEU A 380 3.56 9.25 -22.79
N GLU A 381 4.55 10.11 -22.58
CA GLU A 381 5.26 10.83 -23.64
C GLU A 381 5.96 9.87 -24.61
N GLY A 382 6.58 8.81 -24.11
CA GLY A 382 7.21 7.78 -24.93
C GLY A 382 6.25 6.79 -25.58
N ALA A 383 4.93 6.94 -25.38
CA ALA A 383 3.87 6.13 -25.97
C ALA A 383 3.02 6.90 -27.02
N ALA A 384 3.23 8.21 -27.14
CA ALA A 384 2.51 9.12 -28.03
C ALA A 384 2.99 9.01 -29.50
#